data_f10b992e917864a7601a8e10687faaa8
#
_entry.id   f10b992e917864a7601a8e10687faaa8
#
_cell.length_a   1.000
_cell.length_b   1.000
_cell.length_c   1.000
_cell.angle_alpha   90.00
_cell.angle_beta   90.00
_cell.angle_gamma   90.00
#
_symmetry.space_group_name_H-M   'P 1'
#
loop_
_entity.id
_entity.type
_entity.pdbx_description
1 polymer ?
#
loop_
_entity_poly.entity_id
_entity_poly.type
_entity_poly.pdbx_seq_one_letter_code
_entity_poly.pdbx_strand_id
1 'polypeptide(L)'
;MIRQIIQSIRLYLNRNGKFYGLSISQIGFVPNNKSLYRLALLHKSASKMTSKGVVLNYERLEFLGDAVLGAIVAELLYKFFPKKDEGFLTRVRSKVVSRESLNELAINIGLDKAVVAKSDISRNKHIYGDVFEAFIGAMFLDQGFVNTKRFIEKFIFPNFFDIKDLVTIDTNYKSRLIEWGQKNKVDIHFQTDEVARGRRKFCCTVMLSEEEKGKGEGTSKKEAEQNAAKIVIDILSKEGYSVNSIKLAN
;
A
#
# COMPACT_ATOMS: atom_id res chain seq x y z
N MET A 1 -1.58 -39.71 -4.01
CA MET A 1 -2.02 -38.69 -4.95
C MET A 1 -1.45 -37.32 -4.59
N ILE A 2 -1.69 -36.75 -3.41
CA ILE A 2 -1.13 -35.44 -3.00
C ILE A 2 0.41 -35.38 -3.03
N ARG A 3 1.12 -36.43 -2.56
CA ARG A 3 2.59 -36.50 -2.61
C ARG A 3 3.15 -36.55 -4.06
N GLN A 4 2.47 -37.19 -4.99
CA GLN A 4 2.87 -37.23 -6.40
C GLN A 4 2.61 -35.88 -7.10
N ILE A 5 1.52 -35.18 -6.74
CA ILE A 5 1.24 -33.82 -7.20
C ILE A 5 2.33 -32.88 -6.69
N ILE A 6 2.69 -32.96 -5.40
CA ILE A 6 3.77 -32.16 -4.80
C ILE A 6 5.13 -32.46 -5.47
N GLN A 7 5.40 -33.72 -5.79
CA GLN A 7 6.65 -34.13 -6.45
C GLN A 7 6.71 -33.72 -7.92
N SER A 8 5.59 -33.79 -8.65
CA SER A 8 5.46 -33.27 -10.01
C SER A 8 5.60 -31.74 -10.06
N ILE A 9 5.08 -31.08 -9.05
CA ILE A 9 5.18 -29.63 -8.85
C ILE A 9 6.63 -29.25 -8.51
N ARG A 10 7.33 -29.98 -7.64
CA ARG A 10 8.76 -29.80 -7.36
C ARG A 10 9.63 -29.99 -8.60
N LEU A 11 9.37 -31.01 -9.40
CA LEU A 11 10.05 -31.24 -10.68
C LEU A 11 9.73 -30.14 -11.72
N TYR A 12 8.52 -29.63 -11.70
CA TYR A 12 8.06 -28.62 -12.66
C TYR A 12 8.53 -27.20 -12.31
N LEU A 13 8.81 -26.94 -11.03
CA LEU A 13 9.40 -25.68 -10.55
C LEU A 13 10.93 -25.69 -10.64
N ASN A 14 11.55 -26.87 -10.87
CA ASN A 14 12.94 -27.13 -10.51
C ASN A 14 13.87 -27.46 -11.68
N ARG A 15 13.74 -26.85 -12.85
CA ARG A 15 14.93 -26.78 -13.71
C ARG A 15 15.82 -25.57 -13.41
N ASN A 16 15.36 -24.64 -12.58
CA ASN A 16 16.13 -23.62 -11.86
C ASN A 16 15.51 -23.24 -10.50
N GLY A 17 14.89 -24.18 -9.82
CA GLY A 17 14.74 -24.25 -8.37
C GLY A 17 13.93 -23.20 -7.64
N LYS A 18 13.27 -22.24 -8.28
CA LYS A 18 12.48 -21.24 -7.58
C LYS A 18 11.26 -20.84 -8.41
N PHE A 19 10.07 -21.17 -7.92
CA PHE A 19 8.90 -20.38 -8.28
C PHE A 19 8.99 -19.10 -7.45
N TYR A 20 10.00 -18.30 -7.81
CA TYR A 20 10.15 -16.90 -7.38
C TYR A 20 10.00 -16.67 -5.88
N GLY A 21 10.59 -17.52 -5.05
CA GLY A 21 10.54 -17.38 -3.58
C GLY A 21 9.29 -17.90 -2.90
N LEU A 22 8.17 -18.00 -3.60
CA LEU A 22 6.89 -18.47 -3.06
C LEU A 22 6.71 -19.97 -3.27
N SER A 23 6.31 -20.69 -2.22
CA SER A 23 5.86 -22.07 -2.31
C SER A 23 4.42 -22.14 -2.80
N ILE A 24 4.01 -23.27 -3.35
CA ILE A 24 2.62 -23.50 -3.75
C ILE A 24 1.66 -23.40 -2.56
N SER A 25 2.11 -23.81 -1.37
CA SER A 25 1.32 -23.65 -0.14
C SER A 25 1.04 -22.17 0.17
N GLN A 26 1.94 -21.27 -0.19
CA GLN A 26 1.78 -19.83 0.01
C GLN A 26 0.86 -19.20 -1.04
N ILE A 27 1.05 -19.55 -2.32
CA ILE A 27 0.19 -19.01 -3.39
C ILE A 27 -1.19 -19.69 -3.46
N GLY A 28 -1.34 -20.89 -2.88
CA GLY A 28 -2.61 -21.60 -2.77
C GLY A 28 -3.10 -22.29 -4.04
N PHE A 29 -2.33 -22.29 -5.14
CA PHE A 29 -2.67 -22.93 -6.41
C PHE A 29 -1.42 -23.32 -7.21
N VAL A 30 -1.61 -24.10 -8.27
CA VAL A 30 -0.58 -24.44 -9.24
C VAL A 30 -0.72 -23.54 -10.47
N PRO A 31 0.31 -22.79 -10.87
CA PRO A 31 0.26 -22.01 -12.11
C PRO A 31 0.04 -22.88 -13.35
N ASN A 32 -0.99 -22.53 -14.15
CA ASN A 32 -1.29 -23.20 -15.40
C ASN A 32 -0.41 -22.63 -16.55
N ASN A 33 -0.29 -21.30 -16.60
CA ASN A 33 0.46 -20.61 -17.65
C ASN A 33 1.70 -19.90 -17.09
N LYS A 34 2.81 -20.63 -17.04
CA LYS A 34 4.10 -20.11 -16.54
C LYS A 34 4.65 -18.95 -17.36
N SER A 35 4.29 -18.82 -18.62
CA SER A 35 4.80 -17.74 -19.46
C SER A 35 4.31 -16.37 -18.98
N LEU A 36 3.13 -16.29 -18.39
CA LEU A 36 2.62 -15.06 -17.79
C LEU A 36 3.50 -14.60 -16.61
N TYR A 37 3.87 -15.53 -15.72
CA TYR A 37 4.71 -15.20 -14.56
C TYR A 37 6.16 -14.87 -14.97
N ARG A 38 6.70 -15.53 -16.00
CA ARG A 38 8.00 -15.16 -16.57
C ARG A 38 7.95 -13.76 -17.18
N LEU A 39 6.84 -13.41 -17.81
CA LEU A 39 6.64 -12.09 -18.39
C LEU A 39 6.52 -11.02 -17.28
N ALA A 40 5.83 -11.32 -16.19
CA ALA A 40 5.70 -10.43 -15.02
C ALA A 40 7.06 -10.09 -14.38
N LEU A 41 8.06 -10.94 -14.52
CA LEU A 41 9.40 -10.76 -13.99
C LEU A 41 10.40 -10.19 -15.01
N LEU A 42 9.97 -9.94 -16.24
CA LEU A 42 10.81 -9.42 -17.31
C LEU A 42 10.80 -7.90 -17.29
N HIS A 43 11.85 -7.31 -16.68
CA HIS A 43 12.00 -5.85 -16.62
C HIS A 43 12.14 -5.24 -18.02
N LYS A 44 11.66 -4.01 -18.18
CA LYS A 44 11.72 -3.27 -19.47
C LYS A 44 13.12 -3.20 -20.08
N SER A 45 14.20 -3.15 -19.29
CA SER A 45 15.57 -3.18 -19.80
C SER A 45 15.94 -4.49 -20.47
N ALA A 46 15.22 -5.58 -20.19
CA ALA A 46 15.41 -6.89 -20.78
C ALA A 46 14.29 -7.28 -21.75
N SER A 47 13.50 -6.29 -22.20
CA SER A 47 12.39 -6.51 -23.15
C SER A 47 12.80 -7.39 -24.33
N LYS A 48 11.86 -8.22 -24.76
CA LYS A 48 11.98 -9.05 -25.95
C LYS A 48 11.00 -8.57 -27.00
N MET A 49 11.36 -8.73 -28.26
CA MET A 49 10.46 -8.42 -29.37
C MET A 49 9.96 -9.72 -30.00
N THR A 50 8.67 -9.81 -30.25
CA THR A 50 8.09 -10.93 -31.02
C THR A 50 8.37 -10.73 -32.50
N SER A 51 8.21 -11.82 -33.31
CA SER A 51 8.26 -11.73 -34.76
C SER A 51 7.29 -10.76 -35.40
N LYS A 52 6.24 -10.38 -34.65
CA LYS A 52 5.21 -9.39 -35.07
C LYS A 52 5.49 -7.97 -34.57
N GLY A 53 6.68 -7.69 -34.03
CA GLY A 53 7.08 -6.36 -33.54
C GLY A 53 6.47 -5.96 -32.17
N VAL A 54 5.83 -6.90 -31.46
CA VAL A 54 5.29 -6.60 -30.12
C VAL A 54 6.39 -6.70 -29.08
N VAL A 55 6.54 -5.64 -28.28
CA VAL A 55 7.48 -5.60 -27.14
C VAL A 55 6.90 -6.38 -25.97
N LEU A 56 7.66 -7.32 -25.45
CA LEU A 56 7.31 -8.14 -24.29
C LEU A 56 8.14 -7.71 -23.09
N ASN A 57 7.47 -7.22 -22.07
CA ASN A 57 7.98 -6.93 -20.73
C ASN A 57 6.82 -6.94 -19.71
N TYR A 58 7.08 -6.61 -18.47
CA TYR A 58 6.07 -6.67 -17.40
C TYR A 58 5.01 -5.55 -17.45
N GLU A 59 5.25 -4.42 -18.12
CA GLU A 59 4.45 -3.18 -17.99
C GLU A 59 2.95 -3.39 -18.27
N ARG A 60 2.58 -4.23 -19.23
CA ARG A 60 1.15 -4.51 -19.49
C ARG A 60 0.49 -5.34 -18.40
N LEU A 61 1.25 -6.22 -17.76
CA LEU A 61 0.75 -7.00 -16.61
C LEU A 61 0.69 -6.15 -15.34
N GLU A 62 1.64 -5.25 -15.14
CA GLU A 62 1.63 -4.23 -14.09
C GLU A 62 0.35 -3.39 -14.17
N PHE A 63 0.06 -2.80 -15.34
CA PHE A 63 -1.17 -2.03 -15.55
C PHE A 63 -2.45 -2.79 -15.15
N LEU A 64 -2.54 -4.06 -15.54
CA LEU A 64 -3.68 -4.91 -15.19
C LEU A 64 -3.68 -5.25 -13.69
N GLY A 65 -2.51 -5.56 -13.16
CA GLY A 65 -2.34 -5.97 -11.77
C GLY A 65 -2.64 -4.86 -10.76
N ASP A 66 -2.23 -3.62 -11.05
CA ASP A 66 -2.60 -2.44 -10.25
C ASP A 66 -4.13 -2.34 -10.09
N ALA A 67 -4.87 -2.40 -11.20
CA ALA A 67 -6.33 -2.34 -11.18
C ALA A 67 -6.96 -3.48 -10.37
N VAL A 68 -6.49 -4.72 -10.56
CA VAL A 68 -6.98 -5.90 -9.85
C VAL A 68 -6.65 -5.83 -8.36
N LEU A 69 -5.41 -5.48 -8.02
CA LEU A 69 -4.95 -5.31 -6.64
C LEU A 69 -5.75 -4.21 -5.94
N GLY A 70 -5.90 -3.05 -6.60
CA GLY A 70 -6.68 -1.93 -6.07
C GLY A 70 -8.13 -2.30 -5.76
N ALA A 71 -8.79 -3.07 -6.64
CA ALA A 71 -10.16 -3.54 -6.42
C ALA A 71 -10.26 -4.51 -5.24
N ILE A 72 -9.33 -5.48 -5.14
CA ILE A 72 -9.32 -6.48 -4.06
C ILE A 72 -9.05 -5.80 -2.71
N VAL A 73 -8.05 -4.91 -2.65
CA VAL A 73 -7.72 -4.17 -1.42
C VAL A 73 -8.90 -3.29 -1.00
N ALA A 74 -9.57 -2.60 -1.93
CA ALA A 74 -10.75 -1.81 -1.62
C ALA A 74 -11.87 -2.65 -1.01
N GLU A 75 -12.16 -3.83 -1.56
CA GLU A 75 -13.16 -4.75 -1.02
C GLU A 75 -12.79 -5.23 0.39
N LEU A 76 -11.50 -5.58 0.61
CA LEU A 76 -11.04 -6.03 1.92
C LEU A 76 -11.17 -4.93 2.98
N LEU A 77 -10.74 -3.72 2.67
CA LEU A 77 -10.83 -2.58 3.58
C LEU A 77 -12.28 -2.22 3.88
N TYR A 78 -13.16 -2.24 2.89
CA TYR A 78 -14.60 -2.03 3.07
C TYR A 78 -15.20 -3.02 4.09
N LYS A 79 -14.78 -4.29 4.04
CA LYS A 79 -15.22 -5.35 4.96
C LYS A 79 -14.58 -5.23 6.35
N PHE A 80 -13.29 -4.90 6.42
CA PHE A 80 -12.58 -4.79 7.70
C PHE A 80 -13.02 -3.56 8.50
N PHE A 81 -13.43 -2.49 7.82
CA PHE A 81 -13.75 -1.21 8.46
C PHE A 81 -15.20 -0.74 8.14
N PRO A 82 -16.25 -1.50 8.52
CA PRO A 82 -17.64 -1.23 8.13
C PRO A 82 -18.21 0.08 8.71
N LYS A 83 -17.54 0.67 9.72
CA LYS A 83 -17.95 1.92 10.37
C LYS A 83 -17.11 3.14 9.96
N LYS A 84 -16.13 2.94 9.07
CA LYS A 84 -15.26 4.02 8.61
C LYS A 84 -15.79 4.60 7.30
N ASP A 85 -15.51 5.89 7.11
CA ASP A 85 -15.92 6.63 5.92
C ASP A 85 -15.04 6.37 4.70
N GLU A 86 -15.47 6.86 3.56
CA GLU A 86 -14.77 6.76 2.28
C GLU A 86 -13.36 7.36 2.37
N GLY A 87 -13.21 8.52 2.99
CA GLY A 87 -11.92 9.20 3.12
C GLY A 87 -10.90 8.34 3.88
N PHE A 88 -11.31 7.68 4.98
CA PHE A 88 -10.46 6.72 5.68
C PHE A 88 -10.07 5.55 4.78
N LEU A 89 -11.05 4.93 4.10
CA LEU A 89 -10.80 3.78 3.22
C LEU A 89 -9.85 4.12 2.08
N THR A 90 -9.99 5.30 1.50
CA THR A 90 -9.11 5.81 0.44
C THR A 90 -7.69 6.05 0.93
N ARG A 91 -7.51 6.67 2.11
CA ARG A 91 -6.16 6.88 2.70
C ARG A 91 -5.48 5.57 3.02
N VAL A 92 -6.19 4.63 3.66
CA VAL A 92 -5.63 3.30 4.00
C VAL A 92 -5.29 2.53 2.73
N ARG A 93 -6.17 2.52 1.73
CA ARG A 93 -5.88 1.89 0.44
C ARG A 93 -4.61 2.46 -0.18
N SER A 94 -4.51 3.79 -0.27
CA SER A 94 -3.32 4.46 -0.83
C SER A 94 -2.04 4.10 -0.10
N LYS A 95 -2.09 3.86 1.20
CA LYS A 95 -0.93 3.41 1.97
C LYS A 95 -0.59 1.94 1.69
N VAL A 96 -1.58 1.06 1.68
CA VAL A 96 -1.42 -0.38 1.42
C VAL A 96 -0.84 -0.63 0.04
N VAL A 97 -1.36 0.04 -1.00
CA VAL A 97 -0.88 -0.07 -2.37
C VAL A 97 0.15 1.00 -2.74
N SER A 98 0.74 1.67 -1.74
CA SER A 98 1.81 2.62 -2.02
C SER A 98 3.03 1.91 -2.60
N ARG A 99 3.76 2.61 -3.45
CA ARG A 99 5.00 2.10 -4.07
C ARG A 99 6.01 1.58 -3.04
N GLU A 100 6.15 2.26 -1.90
CA GLU A 100 7.00 1.80 -0.79
C GLU A 100 6.53 0.47 -0.22
N SER A 101 5.24 0.38 0.11
CA SER A 101 4.63 -0.81 0.71
C SER A 101 4.75 -2.02 -0.23
N LEU A 102 4.44 -1.84 -1.53
CA LEU A 102 4.53 -2.91 -2.51
C LEU A 102 5.98 -3.35 -2.79
N ASN A 103 6.95 -2.43 -2.73
CA ASN A 103 8.36 -2.77 -2.83
C ASN A 103 8.84 -3.64 -1.66
N GLU A 104 8.53 -3.24 -0.43
CA GLU A 104 8.87 -4.01 0.76
C GLU A 104 8.23 -5.41 0.70
N LEU A 105 6.97 -5.47 0.31
CA LEU A 105 6.24 -6.72 0.15
C LEU A 105 6.91 -7.62 -0.90
N ALA A 106 7.24 -7.09 -2.08
CA ALA A 106 7.91 -7.85 -3.14
C ALA A 106 9.25 -8.42 -2.70
N ILE A 107 10.05 -7.64 -1.95
CA ILE A 107 11.33 -8.08 -1.38
C ILE A 107 11.09 -9.19 -0.34
N ASN A 108 10.15 -8.99 0.57
CA ASN A 108 9.86 -9.95 1.64
C ASN A 108 9.39 -11.31 1.11
N ILE A 109 8.65 -11.33 0.00
CA ILE A 109 8.25 -12.58 -0.65
C ILE A 109 9.29 -13.13 -1.62
N GLY A 110 10.41 -12.41 -1.83
CA GLY A 110 11.56 -12.87 -2.63
C GLY A 110 11.43 -12.66 -4.14
N LEU A 111 10.50 -11.83 -4.61
CA LEU A 111 10.35 -11.50 -6.04
C LEU A 111 11.54 -10.71 -6.58
N ASP A 112 12.21 -9.91 -5.74
CA ASP A 112 13.42 -9.17 -6.06
C ASP A 112 14.51 -10.04 -6.69
N LYS A 113 14.65 -11.28 -6.18
CA LYS A 113 15.65 -12.27 -6.64
C LYS A 113 15.30 -12.93 -7.96
N ALA A 114 14.07 -12.74 -8.43
CA ALA A 114 13.54 -13.40 -9.61
C ALA A 114 13.45 -12.47 -10.82
N VAL A 115 13.64 -11.17 -10.65
CA VAL A 115 13.55 -10.16 -11.71
C VAL A 115 14.67 -10.39 -12.74
N VAL A 116 14.30 -10.43 -14.02
CA VAL A 116 15.21 -10.50 -15.14
C VAL A 116 15.42 -9.11 -15.73
N ALA A 117 16.60 -8.55 -15.54
CA ALA A 117 16.98 -7.23 -16.05
C ALA A 117 18.35 -7.29 -16.73
N LYS A 118 18.60 -6.40 -17.70
CA LYS A 118 19.91 -6.25 -18.36
C LYS A 118 20.78 -5.16 -17.74
N SER A 119 20.17 -4.25 -16.99
CA SER A 119 20.85 -3.18 -16.26
C SER A 119 20.82 -3.44 -14.77
N ASP A 120 21.76 -2.83 -14.03
CA ASP A 120 21.71 -2.83 -12.57
C ASP A 120 20.47 -2.06 -12.09
N ILE A 121 19.50 -2.81 -11.57
CA ILE A 121 18.26 -2.28 -11.02
C ILE A 121 18.31 -2.08 -9.49
N SER A 122 19.41 -2.46 -8.84
CA SER A 122 19.56 -2.43 -7.37
C SER A 122 19.46 -1.02 -6.81
N ARG A 123 19.84 -0.02 -7.60
CA ARG A 123 19.74 1.42 -7.25
C ARG A 123 18.32 1.98 -7.36
N ASN A 124 17.45 1.33 -8.12
CA ASN A 124 16.06 1.77 -8.31
C ASN A 124 15.11 0.85 -7.54
N LYS A 125 15.03 1.08 -6.24
CA LYS A 125 14.20 0.26 -5.32
C LYS A 125 12.70 0.25 -5.67
N HIS A 126 12.24 1.13 -6.57
CA HIS A 126 10.81 1.23 -6.91
C HIS A 126 10.31 0.17 -7.92
N ILE A 127 11.20 -0.55 -8.55
CA ILE A 127 10.87 -1.54 -9.58
C ILE A 127 10.15 -2.78 -9.01
N TYR A 128 10.42 -3.14 -7.77
CA TYR A 128 9.89 -4.37 -7.19
C TYR A 128 8.39 -4.31 -6.92
N GLY A 129 7.85 -3.11 -6.63
CA GLY A 129 6.42 -2.88 -6.54
C GLY A 129 5.71 -3.10 -7.87
N ASP A 130 6.26 -2.54 -8.95
CA ASP A 130 5.76 -2.72 -10.32
C ASP A 130 5.76 -4.23 -10.71
N VAL A 131 6.81 -4.95 -10.31
CA VAL A 131 6.91 -6.42 -10.52
C VAL A 131 5.86 -7.18 -9.69
N PHE A 132 5.57 -6.74 -8.47
CA PHE A 132 4.51 -7.35 -7.67
C PHE A 132 3.14 -7.15 -8.32
N GLU A 133 2.83 -5.95 -8.78
CA GLU A 133 1.59 -5.68 -9.53
C GLU A 133 1.52 -6.53 -10.80
N ALA A 134 2.62 -6.62 -11.57
CA ALA A 134 2.67 -7.49 -12.73
C ALA A 134 2.46 -8.97 -12.38
N PHE A 135 2.96 -9.42 -11.22
CA PHE A 135 2.73 -10.78 -10.72
C PHE A 135 1.25 -11.01 -10.40
N ILE A 136 0.57 -10.04 -9.79
CA ILE A 136 -0.88 -10.07 -9.56
C ILE A 136 -1.64 -10.10 -10.89
N GLY A 137 -1.25 -9.31 -11.88
CA GLY A 137 -1.82 -9.33 -13.22
C GLY A 137 -1.67 -10.69 -13.93
N ALA A 138 -0.49 -11.31 -13.80
CA ALA A 138 -0.25 -12.66 -14.31
C ALA A 138 -1.12 -13.70 -13.61
N MET A 139 -1.25 -13.61 -12.29
CA MET A 139 -2.09 -14.49 -11.48
C MET A 139 -3.56 -14.36 -11.87
N PHE A 140 -4.03 -13.14 -12.05
CA PHE A 140 -5.41 -12.88 -12.50
C PHE A 140 -5.72 -13.51 -13.85
N LEU A 141 -4.83 -13.37 -14.84
CA LEU A 141 -5.01 -13.97 -16.15
C LEU A 141 -4.94 -15.51 -16.14
N ASP A 142 -4.15 -16.07 -15.24
CA ASP A 142 -3.93 -17.52 -15.13
C ASP A 142 -5.00 -18.22 -14.30
N GLN A 143 -5.45 -17.61 -13.20
CA GLN A 143 -6.24 -18.23 -12.16
C GLN A 143 -7.59 -17.56 -11.90
N GLY A 144 -7.83 -16.41 -12.53
CA GLY A 144 -9.02 -15.60 -12.35
C GLY A 144 -9.06 -14.85 -11.02
N PHE A 145 -10.11 -14.03 -10.88
CA PHE A 145 -10.26 -13.09 -9.76
C PHE A 145 -10.32 -13.80 -8.39
N VAL A 146 -11.06 -14.91 -8.29
CA VAL A 146 -11.32 -15.60 -7.02
C VAL A 146 -10.03 -16.13 -6.38
N ASN A 147 -9.15 -16.75 -7.16
CA ASN A 147 -7.89 -17.30 -6.66
C ASN A 147 -6.88 -16.19 -6.36
N THR A 148 -6.83 -15.14 -7.19
CA THR A 148 -6.00 -13.95 -6.93
C THR A 148 -6.42 -13.26 -5.64
N LYS A 149 -7.72 -13.06 -5.43
CA LYS A 149 -8.26 -12.51 -4.20
C LYS A 149 -7.92 -13.38 -2.99
N ARG A 150 -8.07 -14.71 -3.11
CA ARG A 150 -7.71 -15.64 -2.02
C ARG A 150 -6.24 -15.53 -1.63
N PHE A 151 -5.35 -15.40 -2.59
CA PHE A 151 -3.92 -15.18 -2.34
C PHE A 151 -3.68 -13.90 -1.55
N ILE A 152 -4.27 -12.79 -1.98
CA ILE A 152 -4.12 -11.49 -1.28
C ILE A 152 -4.73 -11.56 0.11
N GLU A 153 -5.94 -12.10 0.27
CA GLU A 153 -6.70 -12.17 1.51
C GLU A 153 -6.09 -13.13 2.54
N LYS A 154 -5.61 -14.28 2.10
CA LYS A 154 -5.15 -15.37 2.98
C LYS A 154 -3.66 -15.38 3.23
N PHE A 155 -2.87 -14.81 2.31
CA PHE A 155 -1.42 -14.81 2.43
C PHE A 155 -0.84 -13.39 2.57
N ILE A 156 -1.21 -12.46 1.69
CA ILE A 156 -0.59 -11.12 1.71
C ILE A 156 -1.06 -10.34 2.94
N PHE A 157 -2.35 -10.14 3.12
CA PHE A 157 -2.87 -9.30 4.19
C PHE A 157 -2.42 -9.75 5.59
N PRO A 158 -2.59 -11.03 6.01
CA PRO A 158 -2.24 -11.46 7.36
C PRO A 158 -0.75 -11.44 7.68
N ASN A 159 0.12 -11.52 6.67
CA ASN A 159 1.57 -11.59 6.89
C ASN A 159 2.29 -10.24 6.75
N PHE A 160 1.67 -9.25 6.11
CA PHE A 160 2.34 -7.99 5.79
C PHE A 160 1.63 -6.74 6.30
N PHE A 161 0.37 -6.86 6.75
CA PHE A 161 -0.40 -5.71 7.22
C PHE A 161 -1.00 -5.99 8.60
N ASP A 162 -0.61 -5.22 9.61
CA ASP A 162 -1.32 -5.21 10.89
C ASP A 162 -2.51 -4.25 10.78
N ILE A 163 -3.72 -4.77 11.07
CA ILE A 163 -4.96 -3.98 11.06
C ILE A 163 -4.86 -2.82 12.06
N LYS A 164 -4.15 -3.00 13.19
CA LYS A 164 -3.96 -1.94 14.18
C LYS A 164 -3.13 -0.79 13.60
N ASP A 165 -2.07 -1.11 12.87
CA ASP A 165 -1.23 -0.10 12.21
C ASP A 165 -2.00 0.62 11.10
N LEU A 166 -2.87 -0.10 10.38
CA LEU A 166 -3.76 0.52 9.38
C LEU A 166 -4.75 1.50 10.00
N VAL A 167 -5.24 1.23 11.21
CA VAL A 167 -6.11 2.18 11.95
C VAL A 167 -5.35 3.44 12.36
N THR A 168 -4.05 3.34 12.70
CA THR A 168 -3.24 4.51 13.07
C THR A 168 -2.98 5.47 11.90
N ILE A 169 -3.22 5.05 10.65
CA ILE A 169 -3.17 5.92 9.46
C ILE A 169 -4.22 7.04 9.54
N ASP A 170 -5.31 6.82 10.28
CA ASP A 170 -6.33 7.86 10.57
C ASP A 170 -5.80 8.99 11.47
N THR A 171 -4.58 8.86 12.00
CA THR A 171 -3.95 9.86 12.85
C THR A 171 -3.29 11.00 12.08
N ASN A 172 -3.61 11.21 10.80
CA ASN A 172 -3.16 12.41 10.09
C ASN A 172 -4.08 13.60 10.42
N TYR A 173 -4.15 13.91 11.70
CA TYR A 173 -4.96 14.99 12.24
C TYR A 173 -4.64 16.34 11.60
N LYS A 174 -3.34 16.58 11.27
CA LYS A 174 -2.91 17.82 10.60
C LYS A 174 -3.59 17.99 9.24
N SER A 175 -3.53 16.98 8.37
CA SER A 175 -4.19 17.06 7.05
C SER A 175 -5.69 17.21 7.17
N ARG A 176 -6.32 16.45 8.08
CA ARG A 176 -7.77 16.55 8.32
C ARG A 176 -8.19 17.94 8.78
N LEU A 177 -7.40 18.56 9.65
CA LEU A 177 -7.67 19.91 10.13
C LEU A 177 -7.50 20.93 9.00
N ILE A 178 -6.46 20.81 8.17
CA ILE A 178 -6.24 21.66 7.00
C ILE A 178 -7.40 21.54 6.00
N GLU A 179 -7.82 20.31 5.66
CA GLU A 179 -8.95 20.05 4.76
C GLU A 179 -10.25 20.68 5.31
N TRP A 180 -10.48 20.56 6.62
CA TRP A 180 -11.62 21.19 7.29
C TRP A 180 -11.55 22.73 7.18
N GLY A 181 -10.37 23.31 7.40
CA GLY A 181 -10.15 24.75 7.27
C GLY A 181 -10.46 25.24 5.86
N GLN A 182 -9.92 24.56 4.84
CA GLN A 182 -10.19 24.88 3.44
C GLN A 182 -11.69 24.83 3.12
N LYS A 183 -12.38 23.77 3.57
CA LYS A 183 -13.83 23.60 3.35
C LYS A 183 -14.67 24.68 4.02
N ASN A 184 -14.25 25.12 5.22
CA ASN A 184 -14.98 26.13 6.01
C ASN A 184 -14.45 27.56 5.81
N LYS A 185 -13.47 27.75 4.93
CA LYS A 185 -12.81 29.04 4.66
C LYS A 185 -12.18 29.64 5.93
N VAL A 186 -11.63 28.79 6.79
CA VAL A 186 -10.89 29.15 7.99
C VAL A 186 -9.40 28.97 7.70
N ASP A 187 -8.62 30.00 7.95
CA ASP A 187 -7.17 29.94 7.79
C ASP A 187 -6.53 29.19 8.97
N ILE A 188 -5.62 28.25 8.68
CA ILE A 188 -5.02 27.39 9.69
C ILE A 188 -3.51 27.48 9.62
N HIS A 189 -2.91 27.97 10.70
CA HIS A 189 -1.46 28.06 10.85
C HIS A 189 -0.94 27.13 11.95
N PHE A 190 0.18 26.45 11.64
CA PHE A 190 0.92 25.60 12.59
C PHE A 190 2.24 26.29 12.92
N GLN A 191 2.38 26.74 14.14
CA GLN A 191 3.62 27.32 14.64
C GLN A 191 4.32 26.29 15.54
N THR A 192 5.50 25.82 15.16
CA THR A 192 6.21 24.73 15.86
C THR A 192 7.59 25.18 16.29
N ASP A 193 7.81 25.19 17.59
CA ASP A 193 9.05 25.61 18.26
C ASP A 193 9.73 24.44 18.98
N GLU A 194 11.05 24.48 19.08
CA GLU A 194 11.82 23.54 19.87
C GLU A 194 11.95 24.05 21.33
N VAL A 195 11.40 23.31 22.30
CA VAL A 195 11.19 23.78 23.66
C VAL A 195 12.33 23.43 24.60
N ALA A 196 13.21 22.47 24.28
CA ALA A 196 14.28 22.04 25.20
C ALA A 196 15.58 21.68 24.46
N ARG A 197 16.70 22.28 24.90
CA ARG A 197 18.06 21.87 24.54
C ARG A 197 18.44 20.63 25.36
N GLY A 198 18.59 19.46 24.67
CA GLY A 198 19.13 18.24 25.30
C GLY A 198 18.22 17.01 25.21
N ARG A 199 16.91 17.13 25.33
CA ARG A 199 15.92 16.13 24.83
C ARG A 199 15.09 16.84 23.77
N ARG A 200 15.18 16.41 22.52
CA ARG A 200 14.40 17.01 21.42
C ARG A 200 12.91 16.95 21.76
N LYS A 201 12.37 18.06 22.21
CA LYS A 201 10.96 18.24 22.51
C LYS A 201 10.46 19.43 21.71
N PHE A 202 9.41 19.20 20.95
CA PHE A 202 8.77 20.21 20.10
C PHE A 202 7.40 20.51 20.66
N CYS A 203 7.01 21.79 20.63
CA CYS A 203 5.66 22.25 20.92
C CYS A 203 5.09 22.89 19.66
N CYS A 204 3.90 22.48 19.27
CA CYS A 204 3.17 23.08 18.15
C CYS A 204 1.91 23.77 18.66
N THR A 205 1.75 25.03 18.27
CA THR A 205 0.52 25.80 18.47
C THR A 205 -0.25 25.86 17.15
N VAL A 206 -1.54 25.56 17.20
CA VAL A 206 -2.44 25.71 16.05
C VAL A 206 -3.28 26.97 16.23
N MET A 207 -3.22 27.83 15.20
CA MET A 207 -4.04 29.03 15.10
C MET A 207 -5.18 28.78 14.09
N LEU A 208 -6.39 29.15 14.44
CA LEU A 208 -7.53 29.25 13.53
C LEU A 208 -7.78 30.74 13.27
N SER A 209 -7.49 31.17 12.03
CA SER A 209 -7.36 32.59 11.69
C SER A 209 -6.30 33.26 12.60
N GLU A 210 -6.66 34.14 13.50
CA GLU A 210 -5.73 34.81 14.42
C GLU A 210 -5.84 34.31 15.87
N GLU A 211 -6.71 33.33 16.15
CA GLU A 211 -6.98 32.80 17.49
C GLU A 211 -6.21 31.50 17.74
N GLU A 212 -5.50 31.43 18.87
CA GLU A 212 -4.90 30.20 19.35
C GLU A 212 -5.99 29.20 19.77
N LYS A 213 -6.03 28.00 19.11
CA LYS A 213 -7.07 27.01 19.38
C LYS A 213 -6.58 25.78 20.12
N GLY A 214 -5.28 25.46 20.03
CA GLY A 214 -4.74 24.32 20.74
C GLY A 214 -3.22 24.14 20.59
N LYS A 215 -2.63 23.41 21.54
CA LYS A 215 -1.19 23.08 21.58
C LYS A 215 -0.98 21.60 21.72
N GLY A 216 0.09 21.10 21.08
CA GLY A 216 0.53 19.71 21.17
C GLY A 216 2.05 19.61 21.27
N GLU A 217 2.52 18.63 22.02
CA GLU A 217 3.94 18.34 22.19
C GLU A 217 4.31 17.03 21.53
N GLY A 218 5.58 16.89 21.12
CA GLY A 218 6.10 15.66 20.53
C GLY A 218 7.62 15.61 20.55
N THR A 219 8.17 14.45 20.24
CA THR A 219 9.61 14.20 20.10
C THR A 219 10.16 14.62 18.74
N SER A 220 9.27 14.94 17.82
CA SER A 220 9.54 15.50 16.49
C SER A 220 8.54 16.60 16.15
N LYS A 221 8.89 17.51 15.21
CA LYS A 221 7.98 18.52 14.69
C LYS A 221 6.68 17.91 14.18
N LYS A 222 6.78 16.83 13.41
CA LYS A 222 5.63 16.11 12.86
C LYS A 222 4.70 15.57 13.94
N GLU A 223 5.24 15.01 15.00
CA GLU A 223 4.47 14.47 16.13
C GLU A 223 3.76 15.60 16.90
N ALA A 224 4.46 16.70 17.19
CA ALA A 224 3.89 17.86 17.85
C ALA A 224 2.72 18.47 17.05
N GLU A 225 2.88 18.60 15.72
CA GLU A 225 1.85 19.07 14.81
C GLU A 225 0.62 18.15 14.78
N GLN A 226 0.83 16.83 14.77
CA GLN A 226 -0.27 15.86 14.79
C GLN A 226 -1.05 15.92 16.12
N ASN A 227 -0.32 16.01 17.24
CA ASN A 227 -0.92 16.09 18.56
C ASN A 227 -1.71 17.40 18.75
N ALA A 228 -1.16 18.52 18.29
CA ALA A 228 -1.87 19.81 18.31
C ALA A 228 -3.13 19.78 17.45
N ALA A 229 -3.03 19.26 16.22
CA ALA A 229 -4.18 19.12 15.34
C ALA A 229 -5.28 18.23 15.94
N LYS A 230 -4.90 17.12 16.60
CA LYS A 230 -5.84 16.24 17.29
C LYS A 230 -6.65 17.00 18.35
N ILE A 231 -5.95 17.76 19.20
CA ILE A 231 -6.61 18.57 20.26
C ILE A 231 -7.61 19.55 19.65
N VAL A 232 -7.22 20.23 18.56
CA VAL A 232 -8.11 21.20 17.89
C VAL A 232 -9.32 20.50 17.27
N ILE A 233 -9.14 19.33 16.64
CA ILE A 233 -10.24 18.54 16.10
C ILE A 233 -11.21 18.13 17.21
N ASP A 234 -10.70 17.70 18.36
CA ASP A 234 -11.54 17.33 19.51
C ASP A 234 -12.33 18.53 20.06
N ILE A 235 -11.74 19.73 20.09
CA ILE A 235 -12.40 20.97 20.48
C ILE A 235 -13.50 21.31 19.48
N LEU A 236 -13.19 21.37 18.18
CA LEU A 236 -14.15 21.65 17.12
C LEU A 236 -15.32 20.67 17.11
N SER A 237 -15.05 19.40 17.37
CA SER A 237 -16.09 18.37 17.45
C SER A 237 -17.05 18.61 18.63
N LYS A 238 -16.56 19.09 19.77
CA LYS A 238 -17.39 19.47 20.94
C LYS A 238 -18.19 20.73 20.66
N GLU A 239 -17.68 21.65 19.85
CA GLU A 239 -18.37 22.85 19.38
C GLU A 239 -19.42 22.56 18.29
N GLY A 240 -19.60 21.29 17.90
CA GLY A 240 -20.61 20.87 16.93
C GLY A 240 -20.13 20.88 15.47
N TYR A 241 -18.84 21.19 15.22
CA TYR A 241 -18.28 21.11 13.86
C TYR A 241 -17.94 19.67 13.50
N SER A 242 -18.40 19.21 12.35
CA SER A 242 -18.00 17.91 11.80
C SER A 242 -16.61 18.03 11.16
N VAL A 243 -15.56 17.73 11.91
CA VAL A 243 -14.18 17.62 11.39
C VAL A 243 -13.92 16.18 10.88
N ASN A 244 -14.83 15.27 11.18
CA ASN A 244 -14.87 13.92 10.65
C ASN A 244 -15.81 13.92 9.46
N SER A 245 -15.23 13.74 8.25
CA SER A 245 -15.87 13.24 7.03
C SER A 245 -17.20 13.87 6.57
N ILE A 246 -17.22 14.04 5.30
CA ILE A 246 -18.37 14.15 4.41
C ILE A 246 -19.59 13.45 5.02
N LYS A 247 -20.57 14.21 5.51
CA LYS A 247 -21.92 13.69 5.68
C LYS A 247 -22.35 13.16 4.33
N LEU A 248 -22.60 11.86 4.25
CA LEU A 248 -23.44 11.33 3.18
C LEU A 248 -24.72 12.16 3.22
N ALA A 249 -24.96 12.92 2.18
CA ALA A 249 -26.27 13.51 1.92
C ALA A 249 -27.26 12.35 1.82
N ASN A 250 -28.32 12.44 2.62
CA ASN A 250 -29.47 11.56 2.54
C ASN A 250 -30.06 11.56 1.14
#